data_99e9476e98847d2725800c2f9de4d25f
#
_entry.id   99e9476e98847d2725800c2f9de4d25f
#
_cell.length_a   1.000
_cell.length_b   1.000
_cell.length_c   1.000
_cell.angle_alpha   90.00
_cell.angle_beta   90.00
_cell.angle_gamma   90.00
#
_symmetry.space_group_name_H-M   'P 1'
#
loop_
_entity.id
_entity.type
_entity.pdbx_description
1 polymer ?
#
loop_
_entity_poly.entity_id
_entity_poly.type
_entity_poly.pdbx_seq_one_letter_code
_entity_poly.pdbx_strand_id
1 'polypeptide(L)'
;LYNTSRNNFYDNQKNSTVFTPLGVSQFIFDIVAKKIDKTRPVFDPCVGKGSLLHPFDDAGFQTVGLDIVDHGYKNTILDNFITFDTKQLINPSLVIVNPPFNIDLRTKAIISEHYGGRPLLPEVWLQKIIALFGKDIPIVLFAPYGMRLNQSLSSKRWQKFTNGEYPKISSIIALPKDIYSDVLFHSEILIFNIPDLDPHYFYQPKI
;
A
#
# COMPACT_ATOMS: atom_id res chain seq x y z
N LEU A 1 -4.66 11.02 26.79
CA LEU A 1 -5.43 11.86 25.88
C LEU A 1 -4.80 11.77 24.49
N TYR A 2 -5.58 11.34 23.52
CA TYR A 2 -5.16 11.28 22.13
C TYR A 2 -4.96 12.70 21.60
N ASN A 3 -3.72 13.05 21.27
CA ASN A 3 -3.41 14.39 20.79
C ASN A 3 -3.60 14.45 19.26
N THR A 4 -4.72 14.98 18.82
CA THR A 4 -5.05 15.17 17.40
C THR A 4 -4.13 16.17 16.70
N SER A 5 -3.40 17.02 17.44
CA SER A 5 -2.40 17.94 16.88
C SER A 5 -1.17 17.21 16.30
N ARG A 6 -0.99 15.91 16.56
CA ARG A 6 0.04 15.10 15.94
C ARG A 6 -0.16 14.94 14.43
N ASN A 7 -1.36 15.11 13.93
CA ASN A 7 -1.59 15.18 12.48
C ASN A 7 -1.01 16.45 11.84
N ASN A 8 -0.72 17.49 12.64
CA ASN A 8 -0.10 18.73 12.18
C ASN A 8 1.41 18.56 11.95
N PHE A 9 2.02 17.44 12.35
CA PHE A 9 3.39 17.10 12.01
C PHE A 9 3.61 17.13 10.48
N TYR A 10 2.57 16.83 9.72
CA TYR A 10 2.60 16.83 8.26
C TYR A 10 2.46 18.23 7.63
N ASP A 11 1.92 19.21 8.33
CA ASP A 11 1.78 20.58 7.82
C ASP A 11 3.14 21.29 7.70
N ASN A 12 4.13 20.87 8.51
CA ASN A 12 5.48 21.42 8.50
C ASN A 12 6.45 20.67 7.57
N GLN A 13 6.11 19.48 7.10
CA GLN A 13 6.92 18.70 6.19
C GLN A 13 6.17 18.48 4.87
N LYS A 14 6.13 19.52 4.03
CA LYS A 14 5.48 19.46 2.70
C LYS A 14 6.00 18.34 1.77
N ASN A 15 7.11 17.69 2.13
CA ASN A 15 7.81 16.67 1.34
C ASN A 15 8.32 15.49 2.18
N SER A 16 7.67 15.13 3.30
CA SER A 16 8.13 13.98 4.08
C SER A 16 7.83 12.68 3.35
N THR A 17 8.83 12.19 2.65
CA THR A 17 8.79 10.86 2.06
C THR A 17 9.13 9.86 3.16
N VAL A 18 8.16 9.04 3.55
CA VAL A 18 8.35 7.99 4.54
C VAL A 18 8.67 6.69 3.80
N PHE A 19 9.89 6.21 3.94
CA PHE A 19 10.31 4.94 3.34
C PHE A 19 10.02 3.77 4.26
N THR A 20 9.60 2.65 3.67
CA THR A 20 9.40 1.41 4.41
C THR A 20 10.75 0.85 4.88
N PRO A 21 10.92 0.49 6.17
CA PRO A 21 12.13 -0.15 6.65
C PRO A 21 12.39 -1.49 5.95
N LEU A 22 13.66 -1.76 5.61
CA LEU A 22 14.04 -2.99 4.89
C LEU A 22 13.65 -4.27 5.63
N GLY A 23 13.68 -4.27 6.97
CA GLY A 23 13.25 -5.42 7.76
C GLY A 23 11.77 -5.77 7.58
N VAL A 24 10.91 -4.76 7.40
CA VAL A 24 9.49 -4.97 7.10
C VAL A 24 9.32 -5.54 5.70
N SER A 25 10.07 -5.00 4.72
CA SER A 25 10.04 -5.48 3.34
C SER A 25 10.49 -6.93 3.23
N GLN A 26 11.57 -7.30 3.94
CA GLN A 26 12.04 -8.68 4.01
C GLN A 26 11.02 -9.62 4.65
N PHE A 27 10.39 -9.18 5.74
CA PHE A 27 9.36 -9.96 6.41
C PHE A 27 8.15 -10.24 5.51
N ILE A 28 7.70 -9.23 4.75
CA ILE A 28 6.64 -9.42 3.75
C ILE A 28 7.08 -10.42 2.68
N PHE A 29 8.28 -10.24 2.13
CA PHE A 29 8.85 -11.15 1.13
C PHE A 29 8.85 -12.60 1.62
N ASP A 30 9.32 -12.86 2.83
CA ASP A 30 9.41 -14.21 3.41
C ASP A 30 8.04 -14.89 3.50
N ILE A 31 6.96 -14.10 3.73
CA ILE A 31 5.59 -14.59 3.82
C ILE A 31 4.99 -14.87 2.44
N VAL A 32 5.19 -13.96 1.45
CA VAL A 32 4.39 -13.97 0.22
C VAL A 32 5.13 -14.54 -0.99
N ALA A 33 6.48 -14.50 -1.04
CA ALA A 33 7.22 -14.76 -2.27
C ALA A 33 7.01 -16.16 -2.87
N LYS A 34 6.80 -17.17 -2.03
CA LYS A 34 6.56 -18.56 -2.46
C LYS A 34 5.13 -18.80 -2.95
N LYS A 35 4.24 -17.82 -2.82
CA LYS A 35 2.80 -17.94 -3.08
C LYS A 35 2.34 -17.10 -4.26
N ILE A 36 3.27 -16.41 -4.92
CA ILE A 36 3.03 -15.60 -6.11
C ILE A 36 3.76 -16.15 -7.32
N ASP A 37 3.25 -15.84 -8.50
CA ASP A 37 3.82 -16.29 -9.77
C ASP A 37 5.09 -15.49 -10.11
N LYS A 38 6.26 -16.14 -10.05
CA LYS A 38 7.57 -15.53 -10.34
C LYS A 38 7.75 -15.15 -11.82
N THR A 39 6.92 -15.64 -12.72
CA THR A 39 7.02 -15.33 -14.16
C THR A 39 6.42 -13.98 -14.52
N ARG A 40 5.68 -13.36 -13.61
CA ARG A 40 5.08 -12.04 -13.76
C ARG A 40 5.67 -11.06 -12.75
N PRO A 41 5.70 -9.75 -13.06
CA PRO A 41 6.36 -8.76 -12.21
C PRO A 41 5.62 -8.54 -10.87
N VAL A 42 6.39 -8.11 -9.87
CA VAL A 42 5.89 -7.47 -8.67
C VAL A 42 5.83 -5.96 -8.93
N PHE A 43 4.69 -5.33 -8.66
CA PHE A 43 4.46 -3.92 -8.95
C PHE A 43 4.25 -3.10 -7.68
N ASP A 44 4.97 -1.97 -7.57
CA ASP A 44 4.78 -0.98 -6.51
C ASP A 44 4.38 0.38 -7.12
N PRO A 45 3.11 0.82 -6.95
CA PRO A 45 2.64 2.11 -7.49
C PRO A 45 3.07 3.34 -6.68
N CYS A 46 3.93 3.21 -5.67
CA CYS A 46 4.52 4.29 -4.88
C CYS A 46 5.94 3.90 -4.46
N VAL A 47 6.77 3.59 -5.46
CA VAL A 47 8.00 2.81 -5.25
C VAL A 47 9.06 3.53 -4.39
N GLY A 48 9.08 4.86 -4.38
CA GLY A 48 10.11 5.61 -3.68
C GLY A 48 11.52 5.12 -4.04
N LYS A 49 12.30 4.75 -3.03
CA LYS A 49 13.64 4.16 -3.21
C LYS A 49 13.63 2.65 -3.49
N GLY A 50 12.47 2.05 -3.71
CA GLY A 50 12.36 0.61 -3.98
C GLY A 50 12.40 -0.30 -2.76
N SER A 51 12.23 0.24 -1.56
CA SER A 51 12.38 -0.54 -0.32
C SER A 51 11.52 -1.80 -0.30
N LEU A 52 10.30 -1.75 -0.83
CA LEU A 52 9.40 -2.90 -0.90
C LEU A 52 9.80 -3.90 -1.99
N LEU A 53 10.46 -3.45 -3.06
CA LEU A 53 10.82 -4.29 -4.20
C LEU A 53 12.20 -4.93 -4.08
N HIS A 54 13.13 -4.36 -3.31
CA HIS A 54 14.49 -4.89 -3.19
C HIS A 54 14.57 -6.37 -2.82
N PRO A 55 13.81 -6.93 -1.84
CA PRO A 55 13.88 -8.35 -1.53
C PRO A 55 13.43 -9.24 -2.70
N PHE A 56 12.50 -8.77 -3.52
CA PHE A 56 12.05 -9.47 -4.72
C PHE A 56 13.10 -9.40 -5.83
N ASP A 57 13.75 -8.24 -6.03
CA ASP A 57 14.87 -8.07 -6.96
C ASP A 57 16.01 -9.03 -6.63
N ASP A 58 16.42 -9.08 -5.36
CA ASP A 58 17.51 -9.91 -4.87
C ASP A 58 17.21 -11.42 -5.06
N ALA A 59 15.93 -11.78 -4.99
CA ALA A 59 15.46 -13.13 -5.26
C ALA A 59 15.22 -13.43 -6.77
N GLY A 60 15.50 -12.47 -7.66
CA GLY A 60 15.39 -12.62 -9.11
C GLY A 60 13.95 -12.56 -9.65
N PHE A 61 13.05 -11.88 -8.97
CA PHE A 61 11.76 -11.50 -9.55
C PHE A 61 11.93 -10.34 -10.53
N GLN A 62 11.07 -10.28 -11.53
CA GLN A 62 10.86 -9.03 -12.25
C GLN A 62 10.11 -8.05 -11.35
N THR A 63 10.54 -6.79 -11.36
CA THR A 63 9.93 -5.74 -10.55
C THR A 63 9.68 -4.49 -11.38
N VAL A 64 8.59 -3.80 -11.10
CA VAL A 64 8.22 -2.53 -11.73
C VAL A 64 7.76 -1.57 -10.63
N GLY A 65 8.36 -0.40 -10.61
CA GLY A 65 7.94 0.70 -9.76
C GLY A 65 7.20 1.79 -10.54
N LEU A 66 6.34 2.53 -9.87
CA LEU A 66 5.78 3.77 -10.37
C LEU A 66 5.86 4.81 -9.25
N ASP A 67 6.27 6.01 -9.58
CA ASP A 67 6.29 7.15 -8.65
C ASP A 67 6.15 8.47 -9.42
N ILE A 68 5.69 9.52 -8.74
CA ILE A 68 5.64 10.87 -9.29
C ILE A 68 7.01 11.57 -9.27
N VAL A 69 7.95 11.04 -8.48
CA VAL A 69 9.31 11.57 -8.31
C VAL A 69 10.31 10.44 -8.53
N ASP A 70 11.39 10.75 -9.24
CA ASP A 70 12.52 9.82 -9.36
C ASP A 70 13.35 9.81 -8.06
N HIS A 71 13.30 8.70 -7.36
CA HIS A 71 14.10 8.42 -6.17
C HIS A 71 15.27 7.49 -6.43
N GLY A 72 15.60 7.21 -7.71
CA GLY A 72 16.73 6.40 -8.14
C GLY A 72 16.48 4.89 -8.15
N TYR A 73 15.25 4.42 -8.05
CA TYR A 73 14.96 2.99 -8.25
C TYR A 73 14.99 2.64 -9.75
N LYS A 74 15.74 1.62 -10.11
CA LYS A 74 16.15 1.30 -11.51
C LYS A 74 15.00 1.09 -12.52
N ASN A 75 13.87 0.55 -12.07
CA ASN A 75 12.73 0.17 -12.92
C ASN A 75 11.50 1.04 -12.62
N THR A 76 11.68 2.36 -12.50
CA THR A 76 10.60 3.30 -12.17
C THR A 76 9.95 3.88 -13.41
N ILE A 77 8.63 3.80 -13.48
CA ILE A 77 7.79 4.59 -14.40
C ILE A 77 7.47 5.90 -13.68
N LEU A 78 7.85 7.04 -14.30
CA LEU A 78 7.54 8.35 -13.73
C LEU A 78 6.14 8.78 -14.18
N ASP A 79 5.16 8.58 -13.32
CA ASP A 79 3.76 8.95 -13.56
C ASP A 79 2.98 9.07 -12.24
N ASN A 80 1.79 9.64 -12.31
CA ASN A 80 0.87 9.69 -11.19
C ASN A 80 -0.07 8.48 -11.22
N PHE A 81 0.06 7.60 -10.23
CA PHE A 81 -0.76 6.37 -10.17
C PHE A 81 -2.27 6.63 -10.23
N ILE A 82 -2.77 7.75 -9.73
CA ILE A 82 -4.19 8.07 -9.73
C ILE A 82 -4.72 8.27 -11.15
N THR A 83 -3.91 8.89 -12.03
CA THR A 83 -4.27 9.12 -13.44
C THR A 83 -3.72 8.07 -14.39
N PHE A 84 -2.83 7.20 -13.90
CA PHE A 84 -2.23 6.12 -14.70
C PHE A 84 -3.29 5.16 -15.23
N ASP A 85 -3.28 4.93 -16.54
CA ASP A 85 -4.27 4.08 -17.24
C ASP A 85 -3.64 3.27 -18.37
N THR A 86 -2.68 2.42 -18.05
CA THR A 86 -2.07 1.52 -19.03
C THR A 86 -2.12 0.07 -18.60
N LYS A 87 -3.32 -0.52 -18.65
CA LYS A 87 -3.57 -1.94 -18.36
C LYS A 87 -2.69 -2.90 -19.17
N GLN A 88 -2.20 -2.48 -20.33
CA GLN A 88 -1.44 -3.34 -21.24
C GLN A 88 0.05 -3.44 -20.93
N LEU A 89 0.62 -2.53 -20.13
CA LEU A 89 2.07 -2.49 -19.87
C LEU A 89 2.51 -3.33 -18.68
N ILE A 90 1.61 -3.60 -17.72
CA ILE A 90 1.95 -4.32 -16.50
C ILE A 90 0.87 -5.38 -16.25
N ASN A 91 1.30 -6.64 -16.15
CA ASN A 91 0.46 -7.75 -15.69
C ASN A 91 1.09 -8.34 -14.42
N PRO A 92 0.90 -7.71 -13.25
CA PRO A 92 1.61 -8.09 -12.05
C PRO A 92 1.11 -9.42 -11.47
N SER A 93 2.00 -10.16 -10.80
CA SER A 93 1.63 -11.27 -9.92
C SER A 93 1.28 -10.81 -8.50
N LEU A 94 1.80 -9.65 -8.12
CA LEU A 94 1.58 -9.01 -6.84
C LEU A 94 1.61 -7.49 -7.02
N VAL A 95 0.67 -6.79 -6.40
CA VAL A 95 0.77 -5.35 -6.16
C VAL A 95 1.11 -5.14 -4.69
N ILE A 96 2.25 -4.50 -4.42
CA ILE A 96 2.69 -4.17 -3.07
C ILE A 96 2.83 -2.67 -2.93
N VAL A 97 2.21 -2.06 -1.92
CA VAL A 97 2.17 -0.61 -1.83
C VAL A 97 2.09 -0.08 -0.40
N ASN A 98 2.92 0.90 -0.13
CA ASN A 98 2.78 1.80 1.02
C ASN A 98 2.33 3.19 0.48
N PRO A 99 1.01 3.47 0.41
CA PRO A 99 0.51 4.70 -0.17
C PRO A 99 1.03 5.94 0.55
N PRO A 100 1.19 7.08 -0.13
CA PRO A 100 1.64 8.32 0.50
C PRO A 100 0.65 8.76 1.59
N PHE A 101 1.18 9.34 2.67
CA PHE A 101 0.35 9.92 3.73
C PHE A 101 -0.20 11.29 3.34
N ASN A 102 0.51 12.01 2.46
CA ASN A 102 0.13 13.30 1.92
C ASN A 102 0.26 13.29 0.39
N ILE A 103 -0.59 14.05 -0.26
CA ILE A 103 -0.62 14.25 -1.70
C ILE A 103 -0.70 15.73 -2.02
N ASP A 104 -0.20 16.11 -3.19
CA ASP A 104 -0.29 17.47 -3.71
C ASP A 104 -1.76 17.90 -3.96
N LEU A 105 -1.97 19.21 -4.07
CA LEU A 105 -3.32 19.79 -4.23
C LEU A 105 -4.02 19.33 -5.52
N ARG A 106 -3.26 19.11 -6.60
CA ARG A 106 -3.81 18.65 -7.89
C ARG A 106 -4.32 17.22 -7.77
N THR A 107 -3.49 16.32 -7.26
CA THR A 107 -3.88 14.92 -7.00
C THR A 107 -5.05 14.84 -6.04
N LYS A 108 -5.08 15.70 -5.00
CA LYS A 108 -6.20 15.79 -4.05
C LYS A 108 -7.50 16.21 -4.72
N ALA A 109 -7.45 17.16 -5.64
CA ALA A 109 -8.63 17.60 -6.41
C ALA A 109 -9.17 16.44 -7.27
N ILE A 110 -8.31 15.74 -8.00
CA ILE A 110 -8.68 14.58 -8.81
C ILE A 110 -9.32 13.49 -7.95
N ILE A 111 -8.73 13.16 -6.80
CA ILE A 111 -9.29 12.17 -5.88
C ILE A 111 -10.66 12.60 -5.35
N SER A 112 -10.81 13.86 -4.97
CA SER A 112 -12.09 14.39 -4.46
C SER A 112 -13.20 14.32 -5.50
N GLU A 113 -12.87 14.58 -6.76
CA GLU A 113 -13.79 14.50 -7.89
C GLU A 113 -14.24 13.07 -8.18
N HIS A 114 -13.29 12.11 -8.25
CA HIS A 114 -13.58 10.74 -8.69
C HIS A 114 -14.09 9.83 -7.57
N TYR A 115 -13.61 10.04 -6.33
CA TYR A 115 -13.92 9.15 -5.20
C TYR A 115 -14.85 9.80 -4.16
N GLY A 116 -15.16 11.09 -4.32
CA GLY A 116 -16.08 11.86 -3.48
C GLY A 116 -15.54 12.17 -2.07
N GLY A 117 -15.78 13.37 -1.59
CA GLY A 117 -15.50 13.77 -0.21
C GLY A 117 -14.02 13.77 0.17
N ARG A 118 -13.68 13.14 1.31
CA ARG A 118 -12.32 12.98 1.83
C ARG A 118 -12.02 11.49 2.01
N PRO A 119 -11.76 10.74 0.94
CA PRO A 119 -11.49 9.32 1.06
C PRO A 119 -10.14 9.08 1.74
N LEU A 120 -10.01 7.94 2.41
CA LEU A 120 -8.75 7.49 2.96
C LEU A 120 -7.82 7.07 1.80
N LEU A 121 -6.60 7.60 1.75
CA LEU A 121 -5.68 7.35 0.62
C LEU A 121 -5.43 5.87 0.35
N PRO A 122 -5.14 4.99 1.33
CA PRO A 122 -5.01 3.57 1.06
C PRO A 122 -6.25 2.93 0.42
N GLU A 123 -7.46 3.42 0.75
CA GLU A 123 -8.68 2.96 0.10
C GLU A 123 -8.75 3.39 -1.37
N VAL A 124 -8.32 4.61 -1.69
CA VAL A 124 -8.23 5.09 -3.08
C VAL A 124 -7.26 4.22 -3.89
N TRP A 125 -6.08 3.92 -3.33
CA TRP A 125 -5.11 3.01 -3.96
C TRP A 125 -5.69 1.62 -4.19
N LEU A 126 -6.38 1.05 -3.19
CA LEU A 126 -7.05 -0.23 -3.34
C LEU A 126 -8.07 -0.22 -4.49
N GLN A 127 -8.92 0.82 -4.56
CA GLN A 127 -9.92 0.96 -5.62
C GLN A 127 -9.26 1.09 -7.00
N LYS A 128 -8.18 1.88 -7.11
CA LYS A 128 -7.43 2.04 -8.36
C LYS A 128 -6.75 0.74 -8.79
N ILE A 129 -6.14 0.00 -7.87
CA ILE A 129 -5.54 -1.32 -8.13
C ILE A 129 -6.60 -2.29 -8.67
N ILE A 130 -7.76 -2.36 -8.02
CA ILE A 130 -8.87 -3.21 -8.46
C ILE A 130 -9.37 -2.79 -9.85
N ALA A 131 -9.49 -1.50 -10.12
CA ALA A 131 -9.92 -1.00 -11.43
C ALA A 131 -8.92 -1.34 -12.55
N LEU A 132 -7.61 -1.32 -12.26
CA LEU A 132 -6.56 -1.61 -13.24
C LEU A 132 -6.36 -3.12 -13.46
N PHE A 133 -6.32 -3.91 -12.40
CA PHE A 133 -5.86 -5.29 -12.46
C PHE A 133 -6.91 -6.33 -12.09
N GLY A 134 -8.11 -5.88 -11.69
CA GLY A 134 -9.18 -6.75 -11.21
C GLY A 134 -9.12 -7.02 -9.71
N LYS A 135 -10.22 -7.51 -9.14
CA LYS A 135 -10.33 -7.72 -7.71
C LYS A 135 -9.60 -8.97 -7.19
N ASP A 136 -9.22 -9.87 -8.09
CA ASP A 136 -8.58 -11.16 -7.74
C ASP A 136 -7.05 -11.08 -7.71
N ILE A 137 -6.47 -9.91 -8.02
CA ILE A 137 -5.02 -9.68 -7.96
C ILE A 137 -4.51 -9.80 -6.51
N PRO A 138 -3.40 -10.49 -6.24
CA PRO A 138 -2.71 -10.43 -4.97
C PRO A 138 -2.28 -9.01 -4.61
N ILE A 139 -2.63 -8.55 -3.41
CA ILE A 139 -2.31 -7.19 -2.95
C ILE A 139 -1.73 -7.23 -1.54
N VAL A 140 -0.66 -6.47 -1.33
CA VAL A 140 -0.10 -6.13 -0.02
C VAL A 140 -0.22 -4.61 0.15
N LEU A 141 -1.07 -4.16 1.07
CA LEU A 141 -1.43 -2.74 1.24
C LEU A 141 -1.14 -2.28 2.66
N PHE A 142 -0.30 -1.26 2.80
CA PHE A 142 -0.14 -0.57 4.07
C PHE A 142 -1.32 0.37 4.33
N ALA A 143 -1.87 0.29 5.53
CA ALA A 143 -3.07 1.04 5.88
C ALA A 143 -3.08 1.43 7.37
N PRO A 144 -3.75 2.52 7.75
CA PRO A 144 -4.04 2.81 9.14
C PRO A 144 -5.07 1.79 9.67
N TYR A 145 -5.03 1.50 10.97
CA TYR A 145 -6.02 0.61 11.62
C TYR A 145 -7.48 1.01 11.33
N GLY A 146 -7.73 2.31 11.19
CA GLY A 146 -9.06 2.84 10.88
C GLY A 146 -9.63 2.41 9.52
N MET A 147 -8.79 1.91 8.61
CA MET A 147 -9.29 1.40 7.33
C MET A 147 -10.18 0.17 7.53
N ARG A 148 -9.79 -0.73 8.41
CA ARG A 148 -10.46 -1.98 8.71
C ARG A 148 -11.44 -1.89 9.89
N LEU A 149 -11.10 -1.09 10.91
CA LEU A 149 -11.82 -1.09 12.19
C LEU A 149 -13.10 -0.25 12.22
N ASN A 150 -13.34 0.60 11.21
CA ASN A 150 -14.62 1.32 11.13
C ASN A 150 -15.71 0.41 10.57
N GLN A 151 -16.27 -0.42 11.43
CA GLN A 151 -17.23 -1.48 11.10
C GLN A 151 -18.68 -1.06 11.41
N SER A 152 -19.00 0.23 11.30
CA SER A 152 -20.39 0.66 11.46
C SER A 152 -21.22 0.25 10.23
N LEU A 153 -22.48 -0.14 10.43
CA LEU A 153 -23.39 -0.52 9.34
C LEU A 153 -23.62 0.62 8.33
N SER A 154 -23.45 1.87 8.75
CA SER A 154 -23.55 3.06 7.91
C SER A 154 -22.25 3.37 7.15
N SER A 155 -21.14 2.71 7.46
CA SER A 155 -19.86 2.93 6.79
C SER A 155 -19.88 2.37 5.37
N LYS A 156 -19.79 3.24 4.36
CA LYS A 156 -19.71 2.84 2.96
C LYS A 156 -18.52 1.90 2.69
N ARG A 157 -17.39 2.11 3.35
CA ARG A 157 -16.21 1.25 3.25
C ARG A 157 -16.49 -0.14 3.80
N TRP A 158 -17.10 -0.24 4.98
CA TRP A 158 -17.49 -1.51 5.57
C TRP A 158 -18.44 -2.28 4.65
N GLN A 159 -19.42 -1.59 4.08
CA GLN A 159 -20.35 -2.17 3.10
C GLN A 159 -19.61 -2.75 1.89
N LYS A 160 -18.59 -2.08 1.36
CA LYS A 160 -17.79 -2.58 0.23
C LYS A 160 -17.02 -3.87 0.54
N PHE A 161 -16.55 -4.01 1.79
CA PHE A 161 -15.95 -5.28 2.22
C PHE A 161 -16.98 -6.39 2.37
N THR A 162 -18.16 -6.09 2.91
CA THR A 162 -19.18 -7.10 3.22
C THR A 162 -19.99 -7.53 1.99
N ASN A 163 -20.17 -6.66 1.00
CA ASN A 163 -20.89 -6.98 -0.25
C ASN A 163 -19.98 -7.53 -1.37
N GLY A 164 -18.67 -7.65 -1.09
CA GLY A 164 -17.69 -8.22 -2.04
C GLY A 164 -17.24 -7.28 -3.15
N GLU A 165 -17.45 -5.97 -3.04
CA GLU A 165 -16.82 -4.99 -3.93
C GLU A 165 -15.31 -4.97 -3.73
N TYR A 166 -14.84 -5.05 -2.47
CA TYR A 166 -13.44 -5.24 -2.16
C TYR A 166 -13.09 -6.73 -1.98
N PRO A 167 -11.86 -7.14 -2.30
CA PRO A 167 -11.43 -8.50 -2.07
C PRO A 167 -11.40 -8.82 -0.57
N LYS A 168 -11.51 -10.11 -0.26
CA LYS A 168 -11.40 -10.59 1.11
C LYS A 168 -9.97 -10.42 1.62
N ILE A 169 -9.81 -9.89 2.83
CA ILE A 169 -8.53 -9.85 3.52
C ILE A 169 -8.12 -11.28 3.86
N SER A 170 -6.98 -11.73 3.31
CA SER A 170 -6.43 -13.08 3.56
C SER A 170 -5.64 -13.12 4.85
N SER A 171 -4.91 -12.04 5.16
CA SER A 171 -4.05 -11.95 6.33
C SER A 171 -3.80 -10.49 6.73
N ILE A 172 -3.35 -10.29 7.95
CA ILE A 172 -3.00 -8.99 8.52
C ILE A 172 -1.62 -9.08 9.16
N ILE A 173 -0.75 -8.08 8.94
CA ILE A 173 0.49 -7.93 9.67
C ILE A 173 0.36 -6.69 10.56
N ALA A 174 0.42 -6.87 11.87
CA ALA A 174 0.47 -5.77 12.83
C ALA A 174 1.89 -5.19 12.87
N LEU A 175 1.99 -3.86 12.80
CA LEU A 175 3.25 -3.13 12.86
C LEU A 175 3.36 -2.37 14.19
N PRO A 176 4.57 -2.24 14.79
CA PRO A 176 4.82 -1.31 15.88
C PRO A 176 4.51 0.12 15.46
N LYS A 177 3.97 0.93 16.38
CA LYS A 177 3.62 2.35 16.10
C LYS A 177 4.80 3.23 15.73
N ASP A 178 5.99 2.83 16.12
CA ASP A 178 7.29 3.50 15.95
C ASP A 178 8.16 2.83 14.88
N ILE A 179 7.56 2.04 13.99
CA ILE A 179 8.25 1.36 12.89
C ILE A 179 8.92 2.34 11.92
N TYR A 180 8.39 3.54 11.80
CA TYR A 180 8.97 4.62 11.00
C TYR A 180 9.72 5.59 11.93
N SER A 181 10.97 5.91 11.59
CA SER A 181 11.87 6.73 12.43
C SER A 181 11.29 8.11 12.79
N ASP A 182 10.54 8.70 11.85
CA ASP A 182 10.11 10.10 11.96
C ASP A 182 8.62 10.26 12.27
N VAL A 183 7.88 9.16 12.35
CA VAL A 183 6.42 9.18 12.47
C VAL A 183 5.92 8.11 13.43
N LEU A 184 5.17 8.53 14.44
CA LEU A 184 4.43 7.61 15.29
C LEU A 184 3.03 7.38 14.71
N PHE A 185 2.83 6.24 14.07
CA PHE A 185 1.59 5.98 13.36
C PHE A 185 1.12 4.52 13.55
N HIS A 186 -0.13 4.36 13.95
CA HIS A 186 -0.74 3.04 14.07
C HIS A 186 -1.14 2.51 12.69
N SER A 187 -0.29 1.65 12.14
CA SER A 187 -0.50 1.04 10.83
C SER A 187 -0.44 -0.48 10.91
N GLU A 188 -1.06 -1.08 9.93
CA GLU A 188 -1.05 -2.51 9.66
C GLU A 188 -0.84 -2.74 8.16
N ILE A 189 -0.51 -3.96 7.79
CA ILE A 189 -0.48 -4.37 6.39
C ILE A 189 -1.64 -5.33 6.16
N LEU A 190 -2.47 -5.01 5.20
CA LEU A 190 -3.57 -5.85 4.74
C LEU A 190 -3.10 -6.65 3.53
N ILE A 191 -3.28 -7.96 3.58
CA ILE A 191 -2.95 -8.87 2.48
C ILE A 191 -4.25 -9.41 1.90
N PHE A 192 -4.37 -9.34 0.58
CA PHE A 192 -5.55 -9.80 -0.15
C PHE A 192 -5.16 -10.85 -1.18
N ASN A 193 -6.04 -11.84 -1.39
CA ASN A 193 -5.96 -12.85 -2.46
C ASN A 193 -4.67 -13.69 -2.47
N ILE A 194 -4.01 -13.84 -1.34
CA ILE A 194 -2.89 -14.78 -1.18
C ILE A 194 -3.36 -15.93 -0.27
N PRO A 195 -3.43 -17.17 -0.78
CA PRO A 195 -3.90 -18.31 0.00
C PRO A 195 -2.86 -18.81 1.00
N ASP A 196 -3.31 -19.64 1.93
CA ASP A 196 -2.48 -20.40 2.89
C ASP A 196 -1.53 -19.54 3.72
N LEU A 197 -2.00 -18.37 4.12
CA LEU A 197 -1.35 -17.51 5.10
C LEU A 197 -2.02 -17.69 6.46
N ASP A 198 -1.23 -17.49 7.53
CA ASP A 198 -1.82 -17.30 8.85
C ASP A 198 -2.73 -16.07 8.84
N PRO A 199 -3.85 -16.09 9.57
CA PRO A 199 -4.78 -14.95 9.56
C PRO A 199 -4.16 -13.66 10.08
N HIS A 200 -3.12 -13.77 10.92
CA HIS A 200 -2.50 -12.63 11.58
C HIS A 200 -1.02 -12.88 11.89
N TYR A 201 -0.19 -11.90 11.57
CA TYR A 201 1.23 -11.85 11.92
C TYR A 201 1.54 -10.62 12.76
N PHE A 202 2.57 -10.73 13.60
CA PHE A 202 3.14 -9.61 14.35
C PHE A 202 4.57 -9.39 13.88
N TYR A 203 4.85 -8.24 13.29
CA TYR A 203 6.21 -7.88 12.95
C TYR A 203 6.97 -7.44 14.20
N GLN A 204 8.10 -8.08 14.45
CA GLN A 204 9.02 -7.72 15.53
C GLN A 204 10.38 -7.36 14.91
N PRO A 205 10.84 -6.10 15.04
CA PRO A 205 12.19 -5.73 14.61
C PRO A 205 13.21 -6.61 15.35
N LYS A 206 14.22 -7.09 14.61
CA LYS A 206 15.39 -7.70 15.26
C LYS A 206 16.14 -6.56 15.97
N ILE A 207 16.31 -6.68 17.29
CA ILE A 207 17.10 -5.78 18.12
C ILE A 207 18.58 -6.00 17.83
#